data_4905e6c000bb05ed259cb9e18f6e0d36
#
_entry.id   4905e6c000bb05ed259cb9e18f6e0d36
#
_cell.length_a   1.000
_cell.length_b   1.000
_cell.length_c   1.000
_cell.angle_alpha   90.00
_cell.angle_beta   90.00
_cell.angle_gamma   90.00
#
_symmetry.space_group_name_H-M   'P 1'
#
loop_
_entity.id
_entity.type
_entity.pdbx_description
1 polymer ?
#
loop_
_entity_poly.entity_id
_entity_poly.type
_entity_poly.pdbx_seq_one_letter_code
_entity_poly.pdbx_strand_id
1 'polypeptide(L)'
;MRNPEIEARCQRFMDALAHIRKLGLRVIQADERRVTLVLPVQDQLNTGKTNTYLLGGALTTLIDTASAVSTLCALPEFEIAPTLDLRIDHMKAPTHSQPLYIQAECYRTTRSVMFTRATVYQTSVDDPIAFGIGTFMRLGADVVDLQMKALVEGDTGVNSEEGAQA
;
A
#
# COMPACT_ATOMS: atom_id res chain seq x y z
N MET A 1 1.80 -0.73 -17.92
CA MET A 1 2.91 0.24 -18.24
C MET A 1 3.02 1.17 -17.06
N ARG A 2 4.21 1.60 -16.67
CA ARG A 2 4.40 2.53 -15.53
C ARG A 2 3.61 3.83 -15.74
N ASN A 3 2.90 4.29 -14.70
CA ASN A 3 2.13 5.55 -14.74
C ASN A 3 2.58 6.46 -13.59
N PRO A 4 3.37 7.53 -13.87
CA PRO A 4 3.91 8.43 -12.84
C PRO A 4 2.85 9.15 -12.01
N GLU A 5 1.67 9.44 -12.58
CA GLU A 5 0.57 10.09 -11.85
C GLU A 5 -0.02 9.16 -10.81
N ILE A 6 -0.24 7.89 -11.18
CA ILE A 6 -0.70 6.87 -10.25
C ILE A 6 0.36 6.60 -9.18
N GLU A 7 1.64 6.55 -9.54
CA GLU A 7 2.73 6.40 -8.56
C GLU A 7 2.72 7.53 -7.52
N ALA A 8 2.61 8.78 -7.97
CA ALA A 8 2.56 9.93 -7.07
C ALA A 8 1.32 9.89 -6.17
N ARG A 9 0.15 9.53 -6.71
CA ARG A 9 -1.09 9.35 -5.98
C ARG A 9 -0.96 8.28 -4.90
N CYS A 10 -0.41 7.12 -5.22
CA CYS A 10 -0.16 6.03 -4.28
C CYS A 10 0.82 6.45 -3.18
N GLN A 11 1.88 7.18 -3.52
CA GLN A 11 2.85 7.65 -2.54
C GLN A 11 2.21 8.67 -1.58
N ARG A 12 1.43 9.64 -2.08
CA ARG A 12 0.71 10.60 -1.23
C ARG A 12 -0.25 9.91 -0.26
N PHE A 13 -0.98 8.89 -0.71
CA PHE A 13 -1.83 8.09 0.18
C PHE A 13 -1.02 7.43 1.29
N MET A 14 0.09 6.77 0.95
CA MET A 14 0.95 6.12 1.94
C MET A 14 1.57 7.12 2.93
N ASP A 15 1.97 8.29 2.43
CA ASP A 15 2.56 9.36 3.27
C ASP A 15 1.55 9.98 4.23
N ALA A 16 0.25 9.90 3.95
CA ALA A 16 -0.81 10.31 4.87
C ALA A 16 -0.93 9.38 6.09
N LEU A 17 -0.46 8.13 5.99
CA LEU A 17 -0.57 7.12 7.03
C LEU A 17 0.68 7.09 7.93
N ALA A 18 0.55 7.56 9.17
CA ALA A 18 1.70 7.73 10.09
C ALA A 18 2.52 6.44 10.32
N HIS A 19 1.85 5.28 10.44
CA HIS A 19 2.53 4.00 10.63
C HIS A 19 3.29 3.56 9.37
N ILE A 20 2.78 3.85 8.19
CA ILE A 20 3.45 3.53 6.91
C ILE A 20 4.69 4.40 6.71
N ARG A 21 4.61 5.70 7.08
CA ARG A 21 5.81 6.57 7.09
C ARG A 21 6.90 6.04 8.01
N LYS A 22 6.53 5.54 9.21
CA LYS A 22 7.49 4.94 10.16
C LYS A 22 8.14 3.67 9.61
N LEU A 23 7.40 2.89 8.81
CA LEU A 23 7.94 1.72 8.12
C LEU A 23 8.79 2.10 6.89
N GLY A 24 8.73 3.33 6.44
CA GLY A 24 9.50 3.80 5.29
C GLY A 24 9.13 3.10 3.98
N LEU A 25 7.88 2.62 3.86
CA LEU A 25 7.38 2.03 2.62
C LEU A 25 7.38 3.04 1.49
N ARG A 26 7.83 2.64 0.31
CA ARG A 26 7.89 3.50 -0.87
C ARG A 26 7.35 2.79 -2.10
N VAL A 27 6.73 3.58 -2.99
CA VAL A 27 6.32 3.13 -4.31
C VAL A 27 7.55 3.05 -5.22
N ILE A 28 7.72 1.90 -5.88
CA ILE A 28 8.75 1.70 -6.91
C ILE A 28 8.14 1.91 -8.29
N GLN A 29 6.93 1.38 -8.47
CA GLN A 29 6.22 1.41 -9.74
C GLN A 29 4.72 1.24 -9.49
N ALA A 30 3.90 1.92 -10.30
CA ALA A 30 2.46 1.68 -10.35
C ALA A 30 1.92 1.81 -11.78
N ASP A 31 0.82 1.12 -12.05
CA ASP A 31 -0.04 1.25 -13.24
C ASP A 31 -1.53 1.18 -12.82
N GLU A 32 -2.44 1.08 -13.76
CA GLU A 32 -3.89 1.14 -13.51
C GLU A 32 -4.44 0.00 -12.64
N ARG A 33 -3.64 -0.97 -12.26
CA ARG A 33 -4.09 -2.12 -11.43
C ARG A 33 -3.04 -2.64 -10.48
N ARG A 34 -1.78 -2.31 -10.72
CA ARG A 34 -0.64 -2.91 -10.03
C ARG A 34 0.19 -1.86 -9.35
N VAL A 35 0.75 -2.24 -8.22
CA VAL A 35 1.77 -1.46 -7.52
C VAL A 35 2.90 -2.37 -7.09
N THR A 36 4.11 -1.87 -7.17
CA THR A 36 5.28 -2.47 -6.53
C THR A 36 5.77 -1.53 -5.45
N LEU A 37 5.82 -2.03 -4.20
CA LEU A 37 6.37 -1.30 -3.07
C LEU A 37 7.67 -1.94 -2.61
N VAL A 38 8.47 -1.15 -1.89
CA VAL A 38 9.65 -1.63 -1.16
C VAL A 38 9.54 -1.28 0.32
N LEU A 39 9.85 -2.26 1.16
CA LEU A 39 10.12 -2.08 2.58
C LEU A 39 11.63 -2.14 2.75
N PRO A 40 12.30 -1.02 3.12
CA PRO A 40 13.74 -1.01 3.34
C PRO A 40 14.13 -1.83 4.56
N VAL A 41 15.38 -2.22 4.63
CA VAL A 41 15.94 -2.91 5.81
C VAL A 41 15.83 -2.01 7.02
N GLN A 42 15.33 -2.55 8.13
CA GLN A 42 15.18 -1.86 9.40
C GLN A 42 15.40 -2.83 10.57
N ASP A 43 16.33 -2.52 11.44
CA ASP A 43 16.67 -3.36 12.60
C ASP A 43 15.48 -3.58 13.55
N GLN A 44 14.63 -2.57 13.70
CA GLN A 44 13.45 -2.62 14.56
C GLN A 44 12.37 -3.62 14.11
N LEU A 45 12.42 -4.09 12.86
CA LEU A 45 11.50 -5.09 12.33
C LEU A 45 12.02 -6.52 12.48
N ASN A 46 13.23 -6.68 13.02
CA ASN A 46 13.84 -7.98 13.21
C ASN A 46 13.49 -8.59 14.57
N THR A 47 13.50 -9.91 14.65
CA THR A 47 13.19 -10.66 15.87
C THR A 47 14.45 -11.01 16.65
N GLY A 48 14.34 -10.90 18.00
CA GLY A 48 15.30 -11.45 18.92
C GLY A 48 16.64 -10.73 18.97
N LYS A 49 17.52 -11.22 19.86
CA LYS A 49 18.86 -10.65 20.09
C LYS A 49 19.83 -10.83 18.91
N THR A 50 19.52 -11.74 18.00
CA THR A 50 20.38 -12.06 16.85
C THR A 50 19.94 -11.35 15.57
N ASN A 51 18.81 -10.61 15.57
CA ASN A 51 18.25 -9.92 14.41
C ASN A 51 18.18 -10.80 13.16
N THR A 52 17.84 -12.11 13.33
CA THR A 52 17.97 -13.09 12.25
C THR A 52 16.74 -13.16 11.37
N TYR A 53 15.56 -12.83 11.90
CA TYR A 53 14.28 -12.97 11.19
C TYR A 53 13.44 -11.70 11.28
N LEU A 54 12.72 -11.43 10.21
CA LEU A 54 11.73 -10.36 10.19
C LEU A 54 10.45 -10.78 10.92
N LEU A 55 9.85 -9.85 11.66
CA LEU A 55 8.56 -10.07 12.32
C LEU A 55 7.44 -10.35 11.30
N GLY A 56 6.68 -11.42 11.51
CA GLY A 56 5.55 -11.78 10.63
C GLY A 56 4.49 -10.68 10.51
N GLY A 57 4.30 -9.88 11.56
CA GLY A 57 3.42 -8.72 11.53
C GLY A 57 3.85 -7.64 10.53
N ALA A 58 5.15 -7.49 10.27
CA ALA A 58 5.65 -6.58 9.22
C ALA A 58 5.25 -7.05 7.82
N LEU A 59 5.30 -8.38 7.57
CA LEU A 59 4.81 -8.97 6.32
C LEU A 59 3.31 -8.76 6.15
N THR A 60 2.53 -8.96 7.21
CA THR A 60 1.08 -8.73 7.18
C THR A 60 0.77 -7.27 6.83
N THR A 61 1.42 -6.32 7.50
CA THR A 61 1.25 -4.89 7.21
C THR A 61 1.64 -4.55 5.77
N LEU A 62 2.75 -5.12 5.28
CA LEU A 62 3.21 -4.91 3.91
C LEU A 62 2.19 -5.41 2.89
N ILE A 63 1.65 -6.62 3.09
CA ILE A 63 0.68 -7.24 2.18
C ILE A 63 -0.65 -6.50 2.20
N ASP A 64 -1.16 -6.14 3.38
CA ASP A 64 -2.39 -5.38 3.52
C ASP A 64 -2.29 -4.00 2.86
N THR A 65 -1.21 -3.27 3.16
CA THR A 65 -0.97 -1.95 2.57
C THR A 65 -0.84 -2.01 1.05
N ALA A 66 -0.04 -2.91 0.52
CA ALA A 66 0.15 -3.02 -0.92
C ALA A 66 -1.14 -3.43 -1.65
N SER A 67 -1.92 -4.32 -1.03
CA SER A 67 -3.24 -4.72 -1.55
C SER A 67 -4.20 -3.52 -1.56
N ALA A 68 -4.28 -2.74 -0.47
CA ALA A 68 -5.08 -1.52 -0.42
C ALA A 68 -4.62 -0.49 -1.47
N VAL A 69 -3.31 -0.27 -1.62
CA VAL A 69 -2.78 0.63 -2.66
C VAL A 69 -3.09 0.14 -4.07
N SER A 70 -3.10 -1.18 -4.31
CA SER A 70 -3.50 -1.72 -5.62
C SER A 70 -4.97 -1.44 -5.95
N THR A 71 -5.85 -1.34 -4.93
CA THR A 71 -7.25 -0.92 -5.15
C THR A 71 -7.33 0.54 -5.56
N LEU A 72 -6.50 1.40 -4.97
CA LEU A 72 -6.38 2.80 -5.36
C LEU A 72 -5.91 2.96 -6.81
N CYS A 73 -4.99 2.12 -7.28
CA CYS A 73 -4.57 2.10 -8.68
C CYS A 73 -5.74 1.82 -9.64
N ALA A 74 -6.67 0.96 -9.24
CA ALA A 74 -7.78 0.50 -10.08
C ALA A 74 -8.99 1.44 -10.09
N LEU A 75 -8.98 2.49 -9.27
CA LEU A 75 -10.09 3.44 -9.14
C LEU A 75 -9.76 4.76 -9.83
N PRO A 76 -10.75 5.37 -10.53
CA PRO A 76 -10.57 6.65 -11.21
C PRO A 76 -10.35 7.81 -10.22
N GLU A 77 -10.93 7.71 -9.03
CA GLU A 77 -10.80 8.69 -7.95
C GLU A 77 -10.60 7.98 -6.60
N PHE A 78 -10.15 8.73 -5.60
CA PHE A 78 -9.87 8.18 -4.28
C PHE A 78 -11.16 7.73 -3.58
N GLU A 79 -11.18 6.47 -3.19
CA GLU A 79 -12.18 5.87 -2.29
C GLU A 79 -11.44 5.21 -1.13
N ILE A 80 -12.05 5.21 0.05
CA ILE A 80 -11.59 4.37 1.16
C ILE A 80 -12.06 2.94 0.89
N ALA A 81 -11.12 2.01 0.93
CA ALA A 81 -11.38 0.59 0.71
C ALA A 81 -10.91 -0.24 1.92
N PRO A 82 -11.74 -0.35 2.98
CA PRO A 82 -11.38 -1.17 4.14
C PRO A 82 -11.25 -2.64 3.78
N THR A 83 -10.31 -3.32 4.41
CA THR A 83 -10.06 -4.75 4.27
C THR A 83 -11.24 -5.54 4.84
N LEU A 84 -11.84 -6.43 4.05
CA LEU A 84 -12.86 -7.38 4.48
C LEU A 84 -12.24 -8.70 4.91
N ASP A 85 -11.30 -9.19 4.12
CA ASP A 85 -10.59 -10.44 4.37
C ASP A 85 -9.18 -10.36 3.78
N LEU A 86 -8.22 -10.97 4.47
CA LEU A 86 -6.84 -11.06 4.04
C LEU A 86 -6.26 -12.40 4.45
N ARG A 87 -6.01 -13.26 3.48
CA ARG A 87 -5.29 -14.51 3.68
C ARG A 87 -3.84 -14.34 3.25
N ILE A 88 -2.92 -14.85 4.07
CA ILE A 88 -1.49 -14.82 3.80
C ILE A 88 -0.93 -16.22 3.92
N ASP A 89 -0.26 -16.69 2.87
CA ASP A 89 0.48 -17.93 2.84
C ASP A 89 1.99 -17.60 2.96
N HIS A 90 2.59 -17.91 4.12
CA HIS A 90 4.02 -17.76 4.35
C HIS A 90 4.76 -18.97 3.80
N MET A 91 5.69 -18.75 2.88
CA MET A 91 6.41 -19.82 2.17
C MET A 91 7.82 -20.03 2.70
N LYS A 92 8.51 -18.93 3.06
CA LYS A 92 9.85 -18.98 3.64
C LYS A 92 10.14 -17.76 4.50
N ALA A 93 11.14 -17.84 5.35
CA ALA A 93 11.59 -16.71 6.15
C ALA A 93 12.42 -15.74 5.28
N PRO A 94 12.13 -14.42 5.32
CA PRO A 94 12.98 -13.43 4.68
C PRO A 94 14.30 -13.25 5.43
N THR A 95 15.35 -12.92 4.70
CA THR A 95 16.62 -12.51 5.30
C THR A 95 16.51 -11.06 5.80
N HIS A 96 17.08 -10.77 6.95
CA HIS A 96 17.05 -9.43 7.56
C HIS A 96 17.95 -8.40 6.83
N SER A 97 18.88 -8.86 6.00
CA SER A 97 19.92 -8.02 5.36
C SER A 97 19.49 -7.45 4.00
N GLN A 98 18.31 -7.81 3.51
CA GLN A 98 17.83 -7.38 2.20
C GLN A 98 16.45 -6.73 2.33
N PRO A 99 16.16 -5.71 1.49
CA PRO A 99 14.83 -5.12 1.44
C PRO A 99 13.79 -6.15 0.98
N LEU A 100 12.55 -5.94 1.39
CA LEU A 100 11.41 -6.68 0.86
C LEU A 100 10.73 -5.88 -0.23
N TYR A 101 10.45 -6.54 -1.31
CA TYR A 101 9.60 -6.03 -2.38
C TYR A 101 8.25 -6.72 -2.32
N ILE A 102 7.22 -6.01 -2.70
CA ILE A 102 5.89 -6.57 -2.88
C ILE A 102 5.27 -6.05 -4.17
N GLN A 103 4.77 -6.97 -4.97
CA GLN A 103 3.93 -6.65 -6.10
C GLN A 103 2.50 -7.04 -5.78
N ALA A 104 1.59 -6.05 -5.81
CA ALA A 104 0.17 -6.25 -5.59
C ALA A 104 -0.64 -5.86 -6.82
N GLU A 105 -1.73 -6.56 -7.06
CA GLU A 105 -2.64 -6.33 -8.18
C GLU A 105 -4.10 -6.38 -7.72
N CYS A 106 -4.89 -5.38 -8.06
CA CYS A 106 -6.33 -5.44 -8.01
C CYS A 106 -6.84 -6.09 -9.32
N TYR A 107 -7.02 -7.42 -9.30
CA TYR A 107 -7.36 -8.17 -10.51
C TYR A 107 -8.85 -8.12 -10.87
N ARG A 108 -9.72 -7.72 -9.93
CA ARG A 108 -11.15 -7.56 -10.15
C ARG A 108 -11.74 -6.48 -9.27
N THR A 109 -12.47 -5.57 -9.90
CA THR A 109 -13.29 -4.55 -9.25
C THR A 109 -14.76 -4.81 -9.56
N THR A 110 -15.60 -4.79 -8.54
CA THR A 110 -17.05 -4.83 -8.66
C THR A 110 -17.68 -3.54 -8.09
N ARG A 111 -19.00 -3.47 -8.05
CA ARG A 111 -19.69 -2.31 -7.47
C ARG A 111 -19.35 -2.10 -5.99
N SER A 112 -19.20 -3.17 -5.21
CA SER A 112 -19.08 -3.10 -3.75
C SER A 112 -17.82 -3.73 -3.19
N VAL A 113 -17.11 -4.56 -3.95
CA VAL A 113 -15.94 -5.31 -3.50
C VAL A 113 -14.85 -5.32 -4.56
N MET A 114 -13.62 -5.20 -4.12
CA MET A 114 -12.41 -5.37 -4.92
C MET A 114 -11.62 -6.58 -4.45
N PHE A 115 -10.98 -7.26 -5.40
CA PHE A 115 -10.23 -8.49 -5.17
C PHE A 115 -8.77 -8.27 -5.56
N THR A 116 -7.88 -8.60 -4.62
CA THR A 116 -6.45 -8.36 -4.79
C THR A 116 -5.63 -9.63 -4.60
N ARG A 117 -4.45 -9.63 -5.18
CA ARG A 117 -3.40 -10.62 -4.93
C ARG A 117 -2.07 -9.92 -4.79
N ALA A 118 -1.20 -10.45 -3.95
CA ALA A 118 0.10 -9.85 -3.68
C ALA A 118 1.17 -10.91 -3.52
N THR A 119 2.38 -10.63 -3.99
CA THR A 119 3.55 -11.51 -3.89
C THR A 119 4.68 -10.73 -3.23
N VAL A 120 5.19 -11.23 -2.11
CA VAL A 120 6.36 -10.68 -1.42
C VAL A 120 7.60 -11.46 -1.81
N TYR A 121 8.67 -10.76 -2.14
CA TYR A 121 9.94 -11.34 -2.54
C TYR A 121 11.13 -10.46 -2.14
N GLN A 122 12.34 -10.97 -2.22
CA GLN A 122 13.59 -10.22 -2.03
C GLN A 122 14.40 -10.09 -3.30
N THR A 123 14.57 -11.18 -4.05
CA THR A 123 15.40 -11.23 -5.26
C THR A 123 14.58 -11.29 -6.53
N SER A 124 13.56 -12.13 -6.57
CA SER A 124 12.71 -12.34 -7.74
C SER A 124 11.28 -12.65 -7.31
N VAL A 125 10.31 -12.18 -8.09
CA VAL A 125 8.89 -12.51 -7.92
C VAL A 125 8.62 -14.02 -8.11
N ASP A 126 9.49 -14.72 -8.83
CA ASP A 126 9.40 -16.17 -9.05
C ASP A 126 9.91 -17.00 -7.87
N ASP A 127 10.53 -16.34 -6.87
CA ASP A 127 10.98 -16.95 -5.62
C ASP A 127 10.30 -16.26 -4.40
N PRO A 128 8.99 -16.48 -4.22
CA PRO A 128 8.21 -15.75 -3.26
C PRO A 128 8.53 -16.14 -1.81
N ILE A 129 8.43 -15.15 -0.92
CA ILE A 129 8.51 -15.28 0.53
C ILE A 129 7.13 -15.50 1.12
N ALA A 130 6.15 -14.76 0.62
CA ALA A 130 4.76 -14.86 1.01
C ALA A 130 3.86 -14.49 -0.17
N PHE A 131 2.64 -15.03 -0.11
CA PHE A 131 1.58 -14.73 -1.05
C PHE A 131 0.34 -14.28 -0.29
N GLY A 132 -0.32 -13.22 -0.76
CA GLY A 132 -1.53 -12.69 -0.16
C GLY A 132 -2.69 -12.65 -1.14
N ILE A 133 -3.89 -12.95 -0.65
CA ILE A 133 -5.16 -12.72 -1.35
C ILE A 133 -6.03 -11.91 -0.41
N GLY A 134 -6.59 -10.79 -0.92
CA GLY A 134 -7.42 -9.91 -0.13
C GLY A 134 -8.70 -9.51 -0.84
N THR A 135 -9.70 -9.19 -0.04
CA THR A 135 -10.92 -8.54 -0.48
C THR A 135 -11.13 -7.24 0.27
N PHE A 136 -11.55 -6.21 -0.45
CA PHE A 136 -11.69 -4.84 0.06
C PHE A 136 -13.08 -4.33 -0.28
N MET A 137 -13.72 -3.66 0.69
CA MET A 137 -15.02 -3.03 0.48
C MET A 137 -14.86 -1.69 -0.23
N ARG A 138 -15.73 -1.38 -1.18
CA ARG A 138 -15.85 -0.03 -1.74
C ARG A 138 -16.88 0.76 -0.94
N LEU A 139 -16.46 1.88 -0.38
CA LEU A 139 -17.37 2.77 0.34
C LEU A 139 -17.95 3.87 -0.57
N GLY A 140 -17.34 4.07 -1.75
CA GLY A 140 -17.69 5.15 -2.66
C GLY A 140 -16.96 6.45 -2.34
N ALA A 141 -16.81 7.30 -3.34
CA ALA A 141 -16.07 8.56 -3.23
C ALA A 141 -16.78 9.60 -2.33
N ASP A 142 -18.07 9.46 -2.13
CA ASP A 142 -18.88 10.40 -1.32
C ASP A 142 -18.65 10.24 0.20
N VAL A 143 -18.07 9.12 0.63
CA VAL A 143 -17.82 8.81 2.05
C VAL A 143 -16.44 9.30 2.50
N VAL A 144 -15.63 9.79 1.60
CA VAL A 144 -14.24 10.17 1.87
C VAL A 144 -14.19 11.59 2.45
N ASP A 145 -13.36 11.77 3.49
CA ASP A 145 -12.99 13.11 3.97
C ASP A 145 -12.36 13.93 2.84
N LEU A 146 -12.86 15.16 2.63
CA LEU A 146 -12.44 16.01 1.52
C LEU A 146 -10.97 16.41 1.60
N GLN A 147 -10.43 16.59 2.81
CA GLN A 147 -9.02 16.93 2.99
C GLN A 147 -8.12 15.75 2.60
N MET A 148 -8.50 14.54 3.00
CA MET A 148 -7.79 13.32 2.61
C MET A 148 -7.86 13.09 1.10
N LYS A 149 -9.02 13.33 0.48
CA LYS A 149 -9.18 13.23 -0.97
C LYS A 149 -8.29 14.23 -1.70
N ALA A 150 -8.32 15.49 -1.32
CA ALA A 150 -7.48 16.55 -1.90
C ALA A 150 -5.98 16.21 -1.76
N LEU A 151 -5.56 15.73 -0.59
CA LEU A 151 -4.18 15.33 -0.36
C LEU A 151 -3.75 14.18 -1.28
N VAL A 152 -4.56 13.14 -1.39
CA VAL A 152 -4.24 11.95 -2.19
C VAL A 152 -4.26 12.26 -3.69
N GLU A 153 -5.25 13.04 -4.14
CA GLU A 153 -5.36 13.42 -5.57
C GLU A 153 -4.33 14.51 -5.96
N GLY A 154 -3.71 15.17 -4.98
CA GLY A 154 -2.73 16.23 -5.24
C GLY A 154 -3.37 17.56 -5.58
N ASP A 155 -4.63 17.73 -5.22
CA ASP A 155 -5.35 18.98 -5.39
C ASP A 155 -5.00 19.93 -4.23
N THR A 156 -3.90 20.72 -4.41
CA THR A 156 -3.42 21.68 -3.40
C THR A 156 -4.17 23.01 -3.43
N GLY A 157 -5.29 23.06 -4.11
CA GLY A 157 -6.12 24.26 -4.32
C GLY A 157 -7.07 24.59 -3.17
N VAL A 158 -6.70 24.39 -1.91
CA VAL A 158 -7.39 25.06 -0.79
C VAL A 158 -6.78 26.42 -0.62
N ASN A 159 -7.45 27.42 -1.19
CA ASN A 159 -7.21 28.84 -0.96
C ASN A 159 -7.06 29.12 0.56
N SER A 160 -5.88 29.53 0.94
CA SER A 160 -5.61 30.21 2.20
C SER A 160 -6.10 31.69 2.12
N GLU A 161 -7.40 31.87 1.88
CA GLU A 161 -8.07 33.16 1.98
C GLU A 161 -9.44 32.97 2.61
N GLU A 162 -9.46 32.98 3.96
CA GLU A 162 -10.56 33.55 4.76
C GLU A 162 -10.14 33.52 6.24
N GLY A 163 -9.60 34.63 6.68
CA GLY A 163 -9.27 34.77 8.10
C GLY A 163 -8.54 36.07 8.46
N ALA A 164 -8.75 37.13 7.67
CA ALA A 164 -8.28 38.44 8.06
C ALA A 164 -9.35 39.50 7.74
N GLN A 165 -10.41 39.53 8.57
CA GLN A 165 -11.21 40.76 8.80
C GLN A 165 -12.22 40.49 9.92
N ALA A 166 -11.98 41.03 11.08
CA ALA A 166 -12.80 41.83 12.01
C ALA A 166 -12.26 41.65 13.44
#